data_85276bff1eca1852c004d66e349053ce
#
_entry.id   85276bff1eca1852c004d66e349053ce
#
_cell.length_a   1.000
_cell.length_b   1.000
_cell.length_c   1.000
_cell.angle_alpha   90.00
_cell.angle_beta   90.00
_cell.angle_gamma   90.00
#
_symmetry.space_group_name_H-M   'P 1'
#
loop_
_entity.id
_entity.type
_entity.pdbx_description
1 polymer ?
#
loop_
_entity_poly.entity_id
_entity_poly.type
_entity_poly.pdbx_seq_one_letter_code
_entity_poly.pdbx_strand_id
1 'polypeptide(L)'
;MSSHHIVKEKQEPALYIHNLGNFDEEYLGQILEWSPTLIVNSAIYEKVISLGLKVDVILNSFDGIVPQENTKSIIGAGDEYNTVLNYLISEKYPAVNVIDVDKPLADLAFYLHRINIVLFSATEKSYAIKTGFRVWKPAGSIFIIDVVSYFEADNLMQKGEQEFEVVKDGFVEFTFTTEYVFLTEKL
;
A
#
# COMPACT_ATOMS: atom_id res chain seq x y z
N MET A 1 -30.09 -11.82 17.96
CA MET A 1 -29.56 -10.48 18.24
C MET A 1 -28.45 -10.22 17.23
N SER A 2 -28.71 -9.33 16.28
CA SER A 2 -27.73 -8.95 15.25
C SER A 2 -26.73 -7.99 15.91
N SER A 3 -25.47 -8.40 16.04
CA SER A 3 -24.41 -7.47 16.46
C SER A 3 -24.14 -6.53 15.30
N HIS A 4 -24.65 -5.34 15.36
CA HIS A 4 -24.19 -4.27 14.47
C HIS A 4 -22.74 -3.99 14.83
N HIS A 5 -21.80 -4.52 14.05
CA HIS A 5 -20.44 -3.99 14.05
C HIS A 5 -20.52 -2.54 13.60
N ILE A 6 -20.40 -1.62 14.53
CA ILE A 6 -20.14 -0.22 14.20
C ILE A 6 -18.75 -0.20 13.62
N VAL A 7 -18.63 -0.24 12.29
CA VAL A 7 -17.37 0.05 11.59
C VAL A 7 -17.07 1.50 11.91
N LYS A 8 -16.04 1.75 12.73
CA LYS A 8 -15.59 3.11 12.97
C LYS A 8 -15.03 3.62 11.66
N GLU A 9 -15.46 4.80 11.23
CA GLU A 9 -14.89 5.49 10.08
C GLU A 9 -13.35 5.45 10.15
N LYS A 10 -12.69 5.18 9.01
CA LYS A 10 -11.21 5.14 8.87
C LYS A 10 -10.51 3.97 9.60
N GLN A 11 -11.19 2.85 9.85
CA GLN A 11 -10.52 1.63 10.35
C GLN A 11 -9.75 0.89 9.25
N GLU A 12 -10.26 0.99 8.02
CA GLU A 12 -9.63 0.40 6.85
C GLU A 12 -8.52 1.30 6.30
N PRO A 13 -7.46 0.72 5.70
CA PRO A 13 -6.48 1.48 4.95
C PRO A 13 -7.15 2.34 3.89
N ALA A 14 -6.72 3.59 3.70
CA ALA A 14 -7.10 4.33 2.51
C ALA A 14 -6.49 3.67 1.27
N LEU A 15 -7.07 3.88 0.09
CA LEU A 15 -6.48 3.47 -1.19
C LEU A 15 -6.11 4.72 -2.00
N TYR A 16 -4.83 4.92 -2.24
CA TYR A 16 -4.32 5.94 -3.14
C TYR A 16 -3.88 5.31 -4.45
N ILE A 17 -4.58 5.62 -5.54
CA ILE A 17 -4.16 5.21 -6.88
C ILE A 17 -3.41 6.38 -7.52
N HIS A 18 -2.09 6.23 -7.61
CA HIS A 18 -1.23 7.20 -8.29
C HIS A 18 -1.14 6.88 -9.78
N ASN A 19 -0.91 5.62 -10.11
CA ASN A 19 -0.85 5.14 -11.49
C ASN A 19 -1.31 3.68 -11.53
N LEU A 20 -2.39 3.40 -12.26
CA LEU A 20 -2.88 2.02 -12.42
C LEU A 20 -1.97 1.16 -13.29
N GLY A 21 -1.29 1.76 -14.28
CA GLY A 21 -0.52 0.96 -15.24
C GLY A 21 -1.33 -0.21 -15.81
N ASN A 22 -0.77 -1.41 -15.65
CA ASN A 22 -1.38 -2.71 -15.98
C ASN A 22 -1.79 -3.48 -14.70
N PHE A 23 -2.18 -2.77 -13.64
CA PHE A 23 -2.63 -3.41 -12.39
C PHE A 23 -3.87 -4.27 -12.66
N ASP A 24 -3.87 -5.46 -12.08
CA ASP A 24 -4.93 -6.45 -12.29
C ASP A 24 -6.26 -5.97 -11.70
N GLU A 25 -7.33 -6.01 -12.51
CA GLU A 25 -8.66 -5.51 -12.10
C GLU A 25 -9.32 -6.41 -11.04
N GLU A 26 -9.06 -7.72 -11.05
CA GLU A 26 -9.59 -8.64 -10.05
C GLU A 26 -8.93 -8.35 -8.69
N TYR A 27 -7.61 -8.12 -8.70
CA TYR A 27 -6.88 -7.76 -7.49
C TYR A 27 -7.29 -6.37 -6.97
N LEU A 28 -7.53 -5.41 -7.86
CA LEU A 28 -8.10 -4.11 -7.50
C LEU A 28 -9.46 -4.30 -6.81
N GLY A 29 -10.31 -5.17 -7.36
CA GLY A 29 -11.60 -5.54 -6.77
C GLY A 29 -11.47 -6.07 -5.34
N GLN A 30 -10.50 -6.94 -5.09
CA GLN A 30 -10.23 -7.47 -3.75
C GLN A 30 -9.82 -6.37 -2.75
N ILE A 31 -8.97 -5.41 -3.16
CA ILE A 31 -8.60 -4.28 -2.30
C ILE A 31 -9.83 -3.41 -1.99
N LEU A 32 -10.74 -3.26 -2.94
CA LEU A 32 -11.95 -2.43 -2.81
C LEU A 32 -13.08 -3.08 -2.02
N GLU A 33 -13.05 -4.40 -1.77
CA GLU A 33 -14.07 -5.11 -0.97
C GLU A 33 -14.30 -4.50 0.42
N TRP A 34 -13.27 -3.95 1.01
CA TRP A 34 -13.31 -3.29 2.32
C TRP A 34 -13.76 -1.83 2.28
N SER A 35 -14.21 -1.36 1.10
CA SER A 35 -14.70 0.01 0.91
C SER A 35 -13.74 1.09 1.44
N PRO A 36 -12.46 1.07 1.04
CA PRO A 36 -11.49 2.08 1.48
C PRO A 36 -11.88 3.47 0.99
N THR A 37 -11.42 4.51 1.68
CA THR A 37 -11.44 5.87 1.10
C THR A 37 -10.56 5.91 -0.13
N LEU A 38 -11.16 6.11 -1.30
CA LEU A 38 -10.47 6.12 -2.59
C LEU A 38 -9.96 7.51 -2.94
N ILE A 39 -8.64 7.62 -3.07
CA ILE A 39 -7.93 8.84 -3.45
C ILE A 39 -7.27 8.64 -4.80
N VAL A 40 -7.41 9.61 -5.70
CA VAL A 40 -6.74 9.59 -7.01
C VAL A 40 -6.15 10.96 -7.33
N ASN A 41 -5.12 10.98 -8.18
CA ASN A 41 -4.70 12.24 -8.78
C ASN A 41 -5.59 12.61 -9.98
N SER A 42 -5.54 13.86 -10.39
CA SER A 42 -6.37 14.37 -11.50
C SER A 42 -6.06 13.69 -12.83
N ALA A 43 -4.83 13.22 -13.05
CA ALA A 43 -4.41 12.62 -14.32
C ALA A 43 -5.10 11.28 -14.60
N ILE A 44 -5.45 10.51 -13.55
CA ILE A 44 -6.09 9.20 -13.72
C ILE A 44 -7.57 9.21 -13.34
N TYR A 45 -8.11 10.34 -12.89
CA TYR A 45 -9.49 10.44 -12.39
C TYR A 45 -10.51 9.87 -13.37
N GLU A 46 -10.48 10.32 -14.65
CA GLU A 46 -11.39 9.85 -15.69
C GLU A 46 -11.28 8.34 -15.94
N LYS A 47 -10.06 7.78 -15.89
CA LYS A 47 -9.86 6.34 -16.03
C LYS A 47 -10.51 5.60 -14.86
N VAL A 48 -10.34 6.06 -13.64
CA VAL A 48 -10.88 5.40 -12.44
C VAL A 48 -12.41 5.45 -12.42
N ILE A 49 -13.03 6.58 -12.74
CA ILE A 49 -14.51 6.66 -12.80
C ILE A 49 -15.10 5.83 -13.94
N SER A 50 -14.36 5.64 -15.05
CA SER A 50 -14.80 4.78 -16.16
C SER A 50 -14.87 3.29 -15.76
N LEU A 51 -14.16 2.88 -14.71
CA LEU A 51 -14.26 1.55 -14.09
C LEU A 51 -15.48 1.42 -13.16
N GLY A 52 -16.33 2.47 -13.07
CA GLY A 52 -17.49 2.50 -12.19
C GLY A 52 -17.16 2.77 -10.72
N LEU A 53 -15.95 3.20 -10.41
CA LEU A 53 -15.52 3.43 -9.05
C LEU A 53 -15.95 4.83 -8.55
N LYS A 54 -16.31 4.88 -7.27
CA LYS A 54 -16.60 6.14 -6.59
C LYS A 54 -15.30 6.69 -5.99
N VAL A 55 -14.92 7.90 -6.39
CA VAL A 55 -13.74 8.60 -5.89
C VAL A 55 -14.15 9.51 -4.73
N ASP A 56 -13.55 9.33 -3.57
CA ASP A 56 -13.83 10.16 -2.39
C ASP A 56 -12.97 11.42 -2.35
N VAL A 57 -11.73 11.33 -2.83
CA VAL A 57 -10.78 12.46 -2.83
C VAL A 57 -10.05 12.54 -4.16
N ILE A 58 -10.03 13.71 -4.77
CA ILE A 58 -9.21 14.01 -5.95
C ILE A 58 -8.09 14.97 -5.58
N LEU A 59 -6.86 14.63 -5.98
CA LEU A 59 -5.68 15.45 -5.78
C LEU A 59 -5.45 16.36 -7.00
N ASN A 60 -5.18 17.63 -6.73
CA ASN A 60 -4.83 18.64 -7.76
C ASN A 60 -5.87 18.72 -8.89
N SER A 61 -7.16 18.72 -8.52
CA SER A 61 -8.22 18.98 -9.50
C SER A 61 -7.99 20.30 -10.22
N PHE A 62 -8.13 20.30 -11.53
CA PHE A 62 -7.97 21.48 -12.38
C PHE A 62 -9.24 21.76 -13.20
N ASP A 63 -9.33 22.94 -13.80
CA ASP A 63 -10.46 23.32 -14.64
C ASP A 63 -10.67 22.30 -15.77
N GLY A 64 -11.91 21.85 -15.94
CA GLY A 64 -12.31 20.85 -16.92
C GLY A 64 -12.60 19.46 -16.35
N ILE A 65 -12.19 19.16 -15.11
CA ILE A 65 -12.64 17.95 -14.40
C ILE A 65 -13.94 18.27 -13.67
N VAL A 66 -14.96 17.44 -13.91
CA VAL A 66 -16.23 17.49 -13.16
C VAL A 66 -16.20 16.36 -12.12
N PRO A 67 -15.91 16.67 -10.83
CA PRO A 67 -15.90 15.65 -9.80
C PRO A 67 -17.28 15.01 -9.62
N GLN A 68 -17.29 13.73 -9.21
CA GLN A 68 -18.51 13.07 -8.76
C GLN A 68 -19.11 13.81 -7.55
N GLU A 69 -20.41 13.60 -7.31
CA GLU A 69 -21.06 14.14 -6.12
C GLU A 69 -20.34 13.66 -4.84
N ASN A 70 -20.09 14.60 -3.94
CA ASN A 70 -19.38 14.39 -2.67
C ASN A 70 -17.87 14.06 -2.79
N THR A 71 -17.24 14.17 -3.95
CA THR A 71 -15.79 14.07 -4.08
C THR A 71 -15.13 15.33 -3.50
N LYS A 72 -14.23 15.14 -2.53
CA LYS A 72 -13.43 16.21 -1.93
C LYS A 72 -12.20 16.51 -2.81
N SER A 73 -11.93 17.77 -3.07
CA SER A 73 -10.70 18.18 -3.75
C SER A 73 -9.65 18.62 -2.73
N ILE A 74 -8.43 18.08 -2.87
CA ILE A 74 -7.25 18.56 -2.12
C ILE A 74 -6.23 19.12 -3.10
N ILE A 75 -5.62 20.22 -2.73
CA ILE A 75 -4.59 20.88 -3.55
C ILE A 75 -3.28 20.88 -2.76
N GLY A 76 -2.21 20.44 -3.40
CA GLY A 76 -0.86 20.46 -2.85
C GLY A 76 0.12 21.12 -3.81
N ALA A 77 1.02 21.90 -3.27
CA ALA A 77 2.15 22.44 -4.03
C ALA A 77 3.33 21.48 -3.92
N GLY A 78 3.72 20.83 -5.01
CA GLY A 78 4.87 19.93 -5.07
C GLY A 78 4.53 18.47 -5.26
N ASP A 79 5.26 17.60 -4.56
CA ASP A 79 5.11 16.14 -4.71
C ASP A 79 3.74 15.65 -4.23
N GLU A 80 3.08 14.88 -5.08
CA GLU A 80 1.75 14.32 -4.84
C GLU A 80 1.72 13.35 -3.66
N TYR A 81 2.75 12.55 -3.49
CA TYR A 81 2.87 11.63 -2.35
C TYR A 81 2.92 12.38 -1.03
N ASN A 82 3.73 13.45 -0.97
CA ASN A 82 3.80 14.30 0.22
C ASN A 82 2.43 14.89 0.56
N THR A 83 1.68 15.33 -0.43
CA THR A 83 0.36 15.92 -0.24
C THR A 83 -0.64 14.89 0.29
N VAL A 84 -0.72 13.71 -0.35
CA VAL A 84 -1.65 12.65 0.05
C VAL A 84 -1.30 12.08 1.42
N LEU A 85 -0.02 11.75 1.66
CA LEU A 85 0.38 11.15 2.94
C LEU A 85 0.20 12.13 4.11
N ASN A 86 0.52 13.41 3.94
CA ASN A 86 0.24 14.41 4.97
C ASN A 86 -1.26 14.61 5.21
N TYR A 87 -2.09 14.59 4.16
CA TYR A 87 -3.54 14.61 4.28
C TYR A 87 -4.04 13.42 5.10
N LEU A 88 -3.65 12.19 4.74
CA LEU A 88 -4.06 10.98 5.44
C LEU A 88 -3.64 10.97 6.91
N ILE A 89 -2.41 11.41 7.18
CA ILE A 89 -1.90 11.53 8.56
C ILE A 89 -2.72 12.56 9.35
N SER A 90 -3.04 13.72 8.76
CA SER A 90 -3.86 14.76 9.42
C SER A 90 -5.27 14.27 9.72
N GLU A 91 -5.83 13.44 8.83
CA GLU A 91 -7.13 12.79 8.96
C GLU A 91 -7.09 11.54 9.85
N LYS A 92 -5.90 11.18 10.39
CA LYS A 92 -5.67 10.04 11.31
C LYS A 92 -5.94 8.67 10.71
N TYR A 93 -5.64 8.48 9.43
CA TYR A 93 -5.63 7.14 8.83
C TYR A 93 -4.45 6.34 9.38
N PRO A 94 -4.66 5.09 9.83
CA PRO A 94 -3.58 4.25 10.36
C PRO A 94 -2.71 3.65 9.25
N ALA A 95 -3.27 3.49 8.05
CA ALA A 95 -2.62 2.84 6.92
C ALA A 95 -3.13 3.37 5.58
N VAL A 96 -2.32 3.15 4.55
CA VAL A 96 -2.68 3.41 3.15
C VAL A 96 -2.13 2.32 2.25
N ASN A 97 -2.96 1.85 1.33
CA ASN A 97 -2.57 1.08 0.17
C ASN A 97 -2.33 2.05 -0.98
N VAL A 98 -1.18 1.94 -1.63
CA VAL A 98 -0.81 2.78 -2.76
C VAL A 98 -0.65 1.90 -3.99
N ILE A 99 -1.29 2.25 -5.11
CA ILE A 99 -1.07 1.60 -6.39
C ILE A 99 -0.22 2.54 -7.26
N ASP A 100 0.97 2.08 -7.62
CA ASP A 100 1.88 2.77 -8.54
C ASP A 100 2.77 1.77 -9.28
N VAL A 101 3.25 2.16 -10.46
CA VAL A 101 4.03 1.27 -11.33
C VAL A 101 5.49 1.20 -10.90
N ASP A 102 6.10 2.33 -10.54
CA ASP A 102 7.56 2.47 -10.45
C ASP A 102 8.07 3.08 -9.13
N LYS A 103 7.19 3.40 -8.17
CA LYS A 103 7.61 4.08 -6.95
C LYS A 103 8.32 3.11 -6.00
N PRO A 104 9.58 3.34 -5.61
CA PRO A 104 10.21 2.56 -4.54
C PRO A 104 9.62 2.90 -3.17
N LEU A 105 9.33 1.89 -2.35
CA LEU A 105 8.81 2.12 -0.99
C LEU A 105 9.82 2.88 -0.11
N ALA A 106 11.10 2.69 -0.34
CA ALA A 106 12.17 3.40 0.39
C ALA A 106 12.06 4.93 0.29
N ASP A 107 11.54 5.47 -0.82
CA ASP A 107 11.31 6.91 -0.99
C ASP A 107 10.24 7.45 -0.03
N LEU A 108 9.40 6.57 0.49
CA LEU A 108 8.33 6.89 1.45
C LEU A 108 8.72 6.63 2.91
N ALA A 109 9.98 6.22 3.17
CA ALA A 109 10.47 5.83 4.50
C ALA A 109 10.23 6.90 5.58
N PHE A 110 10.30 8.20 5.21
CA PHE A 110 10.03 9.31 6.11
C PHE A 110 8.64 9.25 6.77
N TYR A 111 7.67 8.61 6.14
CA TYR A 111 6.29 8.54 6.61
C TYR A 111 5.99 7.29 7.46
N LEU A 112 6.84 6.26 7.42
CA LEU A 112 6.56 4.93 8.02
C LEU A 112 6.39 4.96 9.55
N HIS A 113 6.93 5.98 10.23
CA HIS A 113 6.72 6.16 11.67
C HIS A 113 5.35 6.78 12.02
N ARG A 114 4.61 7.27 11.01
CA ARG A 114 3.32 7.97 11.18
C ARG A 114 2.14 7.26 10.54
N ILE A 115 2.36 6.49 9.47
CA ILE A 115 1.33 5.78 8.73
C ILE A 115 1.92 4.51 8.12
N ASN A 116 1.22 3.39 8.21
CA ASN A 116 1.62 2.17 7.51
C ASN A 116 1.35 2.31 6.01
N ILE A 117 2.32 1.91 5.19
CA ILE A 117 2.22 2.02 3.73
C ILE A 117 2.44 0.64 3.13
N VAL A 118 1.51 0.19 2.30
CA VAL A 118 1.66 -0.95 1.41
C VAL A 118 1.62 -0.44 -0.02
N LEU A 119 2.69 -0.66 -0.76
CA LEU A 119 2.82 -0.24 -2.15
C LEU A 119 2.59 -1.44 -3.06
N PHE A 120 1.66 -1.30 -3.99
CA PHE A 120 1.31 -2.31 -4.99
C PHE A 120 1.78 -1.86 -6.37
N SER A 121 2.52 -2.71 -7.05
CA SER A 121 2.79 -2.64 -8.48
C SER A 121 1.92 -3.64 -9.24
N ALA A 122 2.11 -3.79 -10.55
CA ALA A 122 1.34 -4.75 -11.35
C ALA A 122 1.50 -6.21 -10.90
N THR A 123 2.62 -6.57 -10.27
CA THR A 123 2.98 -7.96 -9.96
C THR A 123 3.43 -8.19 -8.52
N GLU A 124 3.57 -7.12 -7.75
CA GLU A 124 4.22 -7.16 -6.45
C GLU A 124 3.54 -6.24 -5.45
N LYS A 125 3.67 -6.58 -4.17
CA LYS A 125 3.37 -5.68 -3.06
C LYS A 125 4.59 -5.54 -2.17
N SER A 126 4.89 -4.29 -1.78
CA SER A 126 6.01 -3.93 -0.92
C SER A 126 5.52 -3.24 0.35
N TYR A 127 6.10 -3.60 1.47
CA TYR A 127 5.79 -2.99 2.77
C TYR A 127 7.00 -3.04 3.70
N ALA A 128 7.01 -2.15 4.69
CA ALA A 128 8.05 -2.12 5.70
C ALA A 128 7.64 -2.96 6.91
N ILE A 129 8.61 -3.71 7.45
CA ILE A 129 8.42 -4.49 8.67
C ILE A 129 9.36 -4.00 9.78
N LYS A 130 8.98 -4.27 11.02
CA LYS A 130 9.82 -4.09 12.21
C LYS A 130 10.35 -5.44 12.70
N THR A 131 11.44 -5.43 13.44
CA THR A 131 11.97 -6.65 14.06
C THR A 131 10.91 -7.36 14.89
N GLY A 132 10.86 -8.68 14.83
CA GLY A 132 9.81 -9.50 15.44
C GLY A 132 8.54 -9.65 14.58
N PHE A 133 8.52 -9.08 13.36
CA PHE A 133 7.41 -9.33 12.43
C PHE A 133 7.33 -10.81 12.08
N ARG A 134 6.11 -11.35 12.12
CA ARG A 134 5.85 -12.76 11.89
C ARG A 134 4.67 -12.93 10.93
N VAL A 135 4.86 -13.72 9.89
CA VAL A 135 3.85 -13.99 8.87
C VAL A 135 3.83 -15.46 8.49
N TRP A 136 2.64 -16.02 8.31
CA TRP A 136 2.50 -17.38 7.79
C TRP A 136 2.55 -17.37 6.27
N LYS A 137 3.37 -18.28 5.70
CA LYS A 137 3.51 -18.46 4.25
C LYS A 137 3.59 -19.92 3.88
N PRO A 138 3.08 -20.32 2.70
CA PRO A 138 3.32 -21.63 2.13
C PRO A 138 4.76 -21.78 1.65
N ALA A 139 5.26 -23.01 1.63
CA ALA A 139 6.55 -23.35 1.03
C ALA A 139 6.63 -22.87 -0.42
N GLY A 140 7.81 -22.40 -0.83
CA GLY A 140 8.04 -21.85 -2.16
C GLY A 140 7.61 -20.40 -2.34
N SER A 141 6.99 -19.75 -1.34
CA SER A 141 6.76 -18.28 -1.40
C SER A 141 8.08 -17.55 -1.46
N ILE A 142 8.13 -16.50 -2.28
CA ILE A 142 9.33 -15.70 -2.49
C ILE A 142 9.17 -14.34 -1.83
N PHE A 143 10.16 -13.96 -1.05
CA PHE A 143 10.38 -12.60 -0.58
C PHE A 143 11.58 -11.99 -1.30
N ILE A 144 11.44 -10.75 -1.73
CA ILE A 144 12.56 -9.89 -2.09
C ILE A 144 12.80 -8.98 -0.88
N ILE A 145 14.02 -9.00 -0.35
CA ILE A 145 14.38 -8.32 0.89
C ILE A 145 15.59 -7.44 0.62
N ASP A 146 15.46 -6.16 0.86
CA ASP A 146 16.58 -5.23 0.81
C ASP A 146 17.36 -5.30 2.14
N VAL A 147 18.35 -6.20 2.16
CA VAL A 147 19.17 -6.46 3.35
C VAL A 147 20.36 -5.50 3.38
N VAL A 148 20.23 -4.45 4.18
CA VAL A 148 21.29 -3.44 4.37
C VAL A 148 22.10 -3.62 5.65
N SER A 149 21.76 -4.61 6.50
CA SER A 149 22.39 -4.85 7.80
C SER A 149 22.21 -6.30 8.25
N TYR A 150 22.58 -6.59 9.50
CA TYR A 150 22.32 -7.89 10.13
C TYR A 150 20.82 -8.24 10.03
N PHE A 151 20.57 -9.43 9.50
CA PHE A 151 19.24 -9.96 9.24
C PHE A 151 19.26 -11.47 9.49
N GLU A 152 18.31 -11.93 10.29
CA GLU A 152 18.01 -13.35 10.48
C GLU A 152 16.52 -13.59 10.23
N ALA A 153 16.19 -14.68 9.61
CA ALA A 153 14.83 -15.14 9.47
C ALA A 153 14.75 -16.65 9.56
N ASP A 154 13.85 -17.15 10.41
CA ASP A 154 13.51 -18.55 10.45
C ASP A 154 12.69 -18.94 9.20
N ASN A 155 12.88 -20.18 8.74
CA ASN A 155 12.12 -20.77 7.64
C ASN A 155 12.34 -20.08 6.27
N LEU A 156 13.46 -19.36 6.08
CA LEU A 156 13.88 -18.80 4.80
C LEU A 156 15.20 -19.39 4.32
N MET A 157 15.33 -19.57 3.03
CA MET A 157 16.57 -19.93 2.34
C MET A 157 16.88 -18.89 1.29
N GLN A 158 18.08 -18.34 1.34
CA GLN A 158 18.56 -17.39 0.33
C GLN A 158 18.76 -18.08 -1.01
N LYS A 159 18.17 -17.55 -2.06
CA LYS A 159 18.25 -18.04 -3.46
C LYS A 159 19.08 -17.12 -4.34
N GLY A 160 19.08 -15.82 -4.03
CA GLY A 160 19.79 -14.78 -4.77
C GLY A 160 20.30 -13.71 -3.83
N GLU A 161 20.78 -12.61 -4.36
CA GLU A 161 21.34 -11.51 -3.55
C GLU A 161 20.29 -10.93 -2.59
N GLN A 162 19.07 -10.75 -3.07
CA GLN A 162 17.94 -10.20 -2.31
C GLN A 162 16.72 -11.14 -2.27
N GLU A 163 16.82 -12.32 -2.89
CA GLU A 163 15.71 -13.26 -3.03
C GLU A 163 15.79 -14.37 -2.00
N PHE A 164 14.69 -14.58 -1.27
CA PHE A 164 14.57 -15.58 -0.21
C PHE A 164 13.31 -16.40 -0.43
N GLU A 165 13.43 -17.73 -0.33
CA GLU A 165 12.34 -18.69 -0.49
C GLU A 165 11.95 -19.29 0.85
N VAL A 166 10.65 -19.39 1.11
CA VAL A 166 10.10 -20.10 2.27
C VAL A 166 10.31 -21.61 2.11
N VAL A 167 11.02 -22.23 3.08
CA VAL A 167 11.46 -23.63 2.99
C VAL A 167 10.31 -24.60 3.21
N LYS A 168 9.39 -24.31 4.13
CA LYS A 168 8.24 -25.16 4.47
C LYS A 168 7.04 -24.29 4.85
N ASP A 169 5.85 -24.87 4.72
CA ASP A 169 4.62 -24.23 5.19
C ASP A 169 4.76 -23.82 6.66
N GLY A 170 4.47 -22.58 6.97
CA GLY A 170 4.58 -22.10 8.33
C GLY A 170 4.90 -20.63 8.48
N PHE A 171 5.19 -20.28 9.72
CA PHE A 171 5.57 -18.91 10.03
C PHE A 171 7.01 -18.62 9.62
N VAL A 172 7.20 -17.41 9.10
CA VAL A 172 8.49 -16.77 8.93
C VAL A 172 8.55 -15.64 9.94
N GLU A 173 9.59 -15.61 10.77
CA GLU A 173 9.84 -14.57 11.76
C GLU A 173 11.14 -13.86 11.43
N PHE A 174 11.13 -12.53 11.52
CA PHE A 174 12.22 -11.67 11.08
C PHE A 174 12.87 -10.97 12.25
N THR A 175 14.18 -11.09 12.38
CA THR A 175 15.00 -10.39 13.39
C THR A 175 16.09 -9.58 12.69
N PHE A 176 16.18 -8.30 13.00
CA PHE A 176 17.18 -7.39 12.42
C PHE A 176 17.43 -6.19 13.35
N THR A 177 18.46 -5.40 13.05
CA THR A 177 18.92 -4.29 13.89
C THR A 177 18.53 -2.92 13.38
N THR A 178 18.10 -2.79 12.12
CA THR A 178 17.58 -1.55 11.56
C THR A 178 16.18 -1.23 12.08
N GLU A 179 15.72 0.00 11.93
CA GLU A 179 14.37 0.38 12.33
C GLU A 179 13.32 -0.34 11.50
N TYR A 180 13.55 -0.47 10.19
CA TYR A 180 12.71 -1.16 9.21
C TYR A 180 13.56 -2.04 8.30
N VAL A 181 12.91 -3.09 7.78
CA VAL A 181 13.34 -3.83 6.59
C VAL A 181 12.19 -3.78 5.59
N PHE A 182 12.51 -3.60 4.31
CA PHE A 182 11.52 -3.58 3.25
C PHE A 182 11.37 -4.99 2.67
N LEU A 183 10.14 -5.49 2.67
CA LEU A 183 9.77 -6.75 2.05
C LEU A 183 8.98 -6.49 0.79
N THR A 184 9.27 -7.24 -0.26
CA THR A 184 8.45 -7.31 -1.47
C THR A 184 8.03 -8.75 -1.71
N GLU A 185 6.76 -8.95 -1.99
CA GLU A 185 6.14 -10.24 -2.33
C GLU A 185 5.51 -10.16 -3.71
N LYS A 186 5.50 -11.26 -4.44
CA LYS A 186 4.68 -11.39 -5.67
C LYS A 186 3.20 -11.48 -5.31
N LEU A 187 2.37 -10.86 -6.14
CA LEU A 187 0.91 -10.92 -6.07
C LEU A 187 0.40 -12.23 -6.64
#